data_6043dbaddb9bdd1a1b4f16c57f9fe736
#
_entry.id   6043dbaddb9bdd1a1b4f16c57f9fe736
#
_cell.length_a   1.000
_cell.length_b   1.000
_cell.length_c   1.000
_cell.angle_alpha   90.00
_cell.angle_beta   90.00
_cell.angle_gamma   90.00
#
_symmetry.space_group_name_H-M   'P 1'
#
loop_
_entity.id
_entity.type
_entity.pdbx_description
1 polymer ?
#
loop_
_entity_poly.entity_id
_entity_poly.type
_entity_poly.pdbx_seq_one_letter_code
_entity_poly.pdbx_strand_id
1 'polypeptide(L)'
;MNKHFDPDTASLEGQYEQLRNRFGRVGYLSQGSVQDRTTRTGGGAGYQWTRKVAQKTITVSLTKEQFEQLRQAVNNYRQVRRLLRQMEKMSRKIIFQNSPHLHRRKRLSSKVLGTN
;
A
#
# COMPACT_ATOMS: atom_id res chain seq x y z
N MET A 1 -8.07 -31.45 5.16
CA MET A 1 -8.39 -31.45 3.74
C MET A 1 -7.12 -31.36 2.92
N ASN A 2 -6.92 -32.33 2.08
CA ASN A 2 -5.73 -32.28 1.23
C ASN A 2 -6.02 -31.52 -0.02
N LYS A 3 -5.48 -30.32 -0.06
CA LYS A 3 -5.44 -29.62 -1.33
C LYS A 3 -4.49 -30.35 -2.24
N HIS A 4 -4.90 -30.56 -3.46
CA HIS A 4 -3.97 -30.99 -4.46
C HIS A 4 -2.86 -29.94 -4.56
N PHE A 5 -1.65 -30.35 -4.28
CA PHE A 5 -0.53 -29.43 -4.19
C PHE A 5 -0.03 -29.08 -5.60
N ASP A 6 -0.34 -27.86 -6.03
CA ASP A 6 0.27 -27.25 -7.20
C ASP A 6 1.26 -26.21 -6.70
N PRO A 7 2.56 -26.40 -6.90
CA PRO A 7 3.56 -25.49 -6.33
C PRO A 7 3.33 -24.02 -6.72
N ASP A 8 2.94 -23.75 -7.96
CA ASP A 8 2.77 -22.38 -8.41
C ASP A 8 1.53 -21.74 -7.80
N THR A 9 0.40 -22.43 -7.85
CA THR A 9 -0.85 -21.92 -7.28
C THR A 9 -0.78 -21.80 -5.78
N ALA A 10 -0.24 -22.83 -5.10
CA ALA A 10 -0.07 -22.80 -3.65
C ALA A 10 0.86 -21.66 -3.23
N SER A 11 1.92 -21.42 -3.99
CA SER A 11 2.85 -20.33 -3.71
C SER A 11 2.17 -18.96 -3.86
N LEU A 12 1.36 -18.77 -4.88
CA LEU A 12 0.64 -17.51 -5.08
C LEU A 12 -0.39 -17.27 -3.98
N GLU A 13 -1.16 -18.29 -3.66
CA GLU A 13 -2.15 -18.19 -2.59
C GLU A 13 -1.48 -17.97 -1.24
N GLY A 14 -0.38 -18.65 -0.99
CA GLY A 14 0.40 -18.45 0.23
C GLY A 14 0.96 -17.05 0.34
N GLN A 15 1.49 -16.51 -0.76
CA GLN A 15 1.99 -15.15 -0.81
C GLN A 15 0.87 -14.15 -0.55
N TYR A 16 -0.29 -14.36 -1.15
CA TYR A 16 -1.44 -13.48 -0.93
C TYR A 16 -1.85 -13.49 0.54
N GLU A 17 -1.91 -14.66 1.16
CA GLU A 17 -2.27 -14.78 2.57
C GLU A 17 -1.28 -14.06 3.48
N GLN A 18 0.00 -14.12 3.17
CA GLN A 18 1.02 -13.37 3.92
C GLN A 18 0.80 -11.85 3.79
N LEU A 19 0.49 -11.37 2.60
CA LEU A 19 0.19 -9.96 2.38
C LEU A 19 -1.05 -9.53 3.16
N ARG A 20 -2.07 -10.37 3.16
CA ARG A 20 -3.31 -10.11 3.89
C ARG A 20 -3.07 -10.03 5.38
N ASN A 21 -2.24 -10.92 5.91
CA ASN A 21 -1.88 -10.92 7.33
C ASN A 21 -1.12 -9.65 7.70
N ARG A 22 -0.20 -9.24 6.85
CA ARG A 22 0.54 -7.99 7.08
C ARG A 22 -0.38 -6.78 7.06
N PHE A 23 -1.35 -6.77 6.15
CA PHE A 23 -2.34 -5.70 6.06
C PHE A 23 -3.13 -5.57 7.36
N GLY A 24 -3.49 -6.68 7.99
CA GLY A 24 -4.24 -6.68 9.24
C GLY A 24 -3.47 -6.20 10.45
N ARG A 25 -2.14 -6.04 10.34
CA ARG A 25 -1.29 -5.62 11.45
C ARG A 25 -0.93 -4.14 11.40
N VAL A 26 -1.45 -3.42 10.44
CA VAL A 26 -1.12 -2.01 10.27
C VAL A 26 -1.80 -1.18 11.34
N GLY A 27 -1.08 -0.20 11.88
CA GLY A 27 -1.63 0.74 12.87
C GLY A 27 -2.40 1.87 12.21
N TYR A 28 -2.37 3.04 12.84
CA TYR A 28 -3.07 4.22 12.31
C TYR A 28 -2.54 4.60 10.94
N LEU A 29 -3.41 5.17 10.13
CA LEU A 29 -3.12 5.57 8.75
C LEU A 29 -3.41 7.05 8.54
N SER A 30 -2.56 7.71 7.79
CA SER A 30 -2.83 9.07 7.34
C SER A 30 -2.12 9.33 6.02
N GLN A 31 -2.79 10.07 5.18
CA GLN A 31 -2.16 10.68 4.01
C GLN A 31 -1.37 11.91 4.42
N GLY A 32 -0.53 12.40 3.51
CA GLY A 32 0.15 13.66 3.69
C GLY A 32 1.64 13.50 3.96
N SER A 33 2.25 14.59 4.37
CA SER A 33 3.66 14.62 4.74
C SER A 33 3.83 15.36 6.04
N VAL A 34 4.79 14.91 6.83
CA VAL A 34 5.16 15.61 8.05
C VAL A 34 6.55 16.19 7.90
N GLN A 35 6.78 17.35 8.50
CA GLN A 35 8.05 18.06 8.43
C GLN A 35 8.45 18.53 9.80
N ASP A 36 9.72 18.31 10.12
CA ASP A 36 10.36 18.86 11.31
C ASP A 36 11.13 20.10 10.90
N ARG A 37 10.63 21.26 11.31
CA ARG A 37 11.25 22.56 11.02
C ARG A 37 11.89 23.16 12.26
N THR A 38 12.10 22.38 13.30
CA THR A 38 12.64 22.88 14.56
C THR A 38 14.05 23.44 14.42
N THR A 39 14.81 22.95 13.41
CA THR A 39 16.19 23.38 13.17
C THR A 39 16.30 24.45 12.08
N ARG A 40 15.19 24.85 11.47
CA ARG A 40 15.21 25.85 10.40
C ARG A 40 15.40 27.24 10.96
N THR A 41 16.36 27.98 10.39
CA THR A 41 16.51 29.39 10.70
C THR A 41 15.50 30.20 9.89
N GLY A 42 14.85 31.13 10.55
CA GLY A 42 13.86 32.02 9.95
C GLY A 42 12.46 31.43 9.94
N GLY A 43 11.57 31.95 10.67
CA GLY A 43 10.14 31.74 10.79
C GLY A 43 9.62 30.31 10.54
N GLY A 44 8.58 29.94 11.20
CA GLY A 44 7.92 28.66 11.00
C GLY A 44 8.60 27.50 11.67
N ALA A 45 9.24 27.74 12.79
CA ALA A 45 9.81 26.67 13.60
C ALA A 45 8.71 25.76 14.12
N GLY A 46 9.03 24.46 14.20
CA GLY A 46 8.13 23.49 14.77
C GLY A 46 7.82 22.33 13.84
N TYR A 47 6.77 21.60 14.16
CA TYR A 47 6.36 20.43 13.40
C TYR A 47 5.11 20.74 12.61
N GLN A 48 5.04 20.24 11.38
CA GLN A 48 3.92 20.50 10.49
C GLN A 48 3.50 19.24 9.76
N TRP A 49 2.22 19.18 9.47
CA TRP A 49 1.63 18.17 8.61
C TRP A 49 0.90 18.87 7.47
N THR A 50 1.15 18.40 6.24
CA THR A 50 0.50 18.95 5.06
C THR A 50 -0.18 17.84 4.27
N ARG A 51 -1.32 18.18 3.68
CA ARG A 51 -2.00 17.30 2.73
C ARG A 51 -2.73 18.15 1.70
N LYS A 52 -3.05 17.52 0.59
CA LYS A 52 -3.85 18.18 -0.45
C LYS A 52 -5.30 17.74 -0.35
N VAL A 53 -6.21 18.72 -0.37
CA VAL A 53 -7.64 18.46 -0.39
C VAL A 53 -8.22 19.34 -1.49
N ALA A 54 -8.82 18.71 -2.52
CA ALA A 54 -9.39 19.43 -3.65
C ALA A 54 -8.39 20.43 -4.26
N GLN A 55 -7.17 19.98 -4.51
CA GLN A 55 -6.07 20.75 -5.08
C GLN A 55 -5.53 21.88 -4.20
N LYS A 56 -6.03 22.01 -2.98
CA LYS A 56 -5.52 22.96 -2.02
C LYS A 56 -4.62 22.27 -1.00
N THR A 57 -3.53 22.92 -0.64
CA THR A 57 -2.65 22.41 0.42
C THR A 57 -3.15 22.91 1.76
N ILE A 58 -3.40 21.97 2.66
CA ILE A 58 -3.75 22.25 4.04
C ILE A 58 -2.53 21.98 4.90
N THR A 59 -2.18 22.93 5.77
CA THR A 59 -1.05 22.79 6.69
C THR A 59 -1.55 22.91 8.12
N VAL A 60 -1.13 21.99 8.96
CA VAL A 60 -1.49 21.97 10.38
C VAL A 60 -0.22 21.94 11.22
N SER A 61 -0.14 22.85 12.20
CA SER A 61 0.94 22.82 13.17
C SER A 61 0.74 21.71 14.17
N LEU A 62 1.81 21.04 14.53
CA LEU A 62 1.76 19.85 15.38
C LEU A 62 2.61 20.02 16.62
N THR A 63 2.22 19.35 17.70
CA THR A 63 3.13 19.10 18.81
C THR A 63 4.13 18.01 18.39
N LYS A 64 5.20 17.85 19.17
CA LYS A 64 6.18 16.80 18.90
C LYS A 64 5.53 15.42 18.94
N GLU A 65 4.64 15.18 19.88
CA GLU A 65 3.94 13.91 20.00
C GLU A 65 3.06 13.64 18.78
N GLN A 66 2.31 14.65 18.35
CA GLN A 66 1.48 14.54 17.15
C GLN A 66 2.33 14.28 15.91
N PHE A 67 3.47 14.95 15.82
CA PHE A 67 4.40 14.73 14.72
C PHE A 67 4.87 13.28 14.65
N GLU A 68 5.30 12.72 15.77
CA GLU A 68 5.78 11.35 15.83
C GLU A 68 4.68 10.36 15.45
N GLN A 69 3.47 10.56 15.95
CA GLN A 69 2.34 9.69 15.66
C GLN A 69 1.90 9.81 14.20
N LEU A 70 1.82 11.03 13.68
CA LEU A 70 1.46 11.25 12.28
C LEU A 70 2.52 10.73 11.32
N ARG A 71 3.79 10.89 11.67
CA ARG A 71 4.87 10.34 10.86
C ARG A 71 4.72 8.82 10.74
N GLN A 72 4.43 8.16 11.84
CA GLN A 72 4.19 6.72 11.82
C GLN A 72 2.97 6.36 10.99
N ALA A 73 1.89 7.12 11.13
CA ALA A 73 0.66 6.88 10.37
C ALA A 73 0.86 7.09 8.87
N VAL A 74 1.63 8.10 8.48
CA VAL A 74 1.95 8.35 7.08
C VAL A 74 2.81 7.22 6.51
N ASN A 75 3.78 6.75 7.27
CA ASN A 75 4.59 5.60 6.87
C ASN A 75 3.75 4.34 6.73
N ASN A 76 2.85 4.10 7.67
CA ASN A 76 1.92 2.97 7.60
C ASN A 76 1.05 3.05 6.34
N TYR A 77 0.56 4.24 6.02
CA TYR A 77 -0.26 4.44 4.83
C TYR A 77 0.51 4.10 3.55
N ARG A 78 1.77 4.52 3.47
CA ARG A 78 2.61 4.18 2.32
C ARG A 78 2.83 2.68 2.20
N GLN A 79 3.02 2.00 3.32
CA GLN A 79 3.15 0.54 3.34
C GLN A 79 1.86 -0.14 2.88
N VAL A 80 0.71 0.34 3.36
CA VAL A 80 -0.59 -0.19 2.95
C VAL A 80 -0.79 -0.03 1.45
N ARG A 81 -0.43 1.11 0.89
CA ARG A 81 -0.53 1.31 -0.56
C ARG A 81 0.32 0.32 -1.34
N ARG A 82 1.54 0.05 -0.87
CA ARG A 82 2.39 -0.96 -1.50
C ARG A 82 1.80 -2.36 -1.37
N LEU A 83 1.28 -2.68 -0.18
CA LEU A 83 0.61 -3.97 0.04
C LEU A 83 -0.59 -4.16 -0.87
N LEU A 84 -1.42 -3.12 -1.00
CA LEU A 84 -2.58 -3.17 -1.89
C LEU A 84 -2.16 -3.46 -3.33
N ARG A 85 -1.13 -2.80 -3.83
CA ARG A 85 -0.65 -3.06 -5.19
C ARG A 85 -0.16 -4.49 -5.36
N GLN A 86 0.55 -5.01 -4.35
CA GLN A 86 1.02 -6.39 -4.39
C GLN A 86 -0.15 -7.37 -4.34
N MET A 87 -1.14 -7.09 -3.50
CA MET A 87 -2.33 -7.93 -3.39
C MET A 87 -3.14 -7.93 -4.70
N GLU A 88 -3.26 -6.77 -5.34
CA GLU A 88 -3.92 -6.68 -6.64
C GLU A 88 -3.22 -7.53 -7.69
N LYS A 89 -1.89 -7.44 -7.76
CA LYS A 89 -1.10 -8.27 -8.66
C LYS A 89 -1.33 -9.74 -8.42
N MET A 90 -1.25 -10.16 -7.16
CA MET A 90 -1.45 -11.55 -6.78
C MET A 90 -2.85 -12.03 -7.14
N SER A 91 -3.85 -11.20 -6.84
CA SER A 91 -5.25 -11.51 -7.15
C SER A 91 -5.44 -11.79 -8.64
N ARG A 92 -4.87 -10.91 -9.48
CA ARG A 92 -4.99 -11.07 -10.94
C ARG A 92 -4.30 -12.35 -11.41
N LYS A 93 -3.12 -12.63 -10.89
CA LYS A 93 -2.41 -13.87 -11.24
C LYS A 93 -3.23 -15.10 -10.87
N ILE A 94 -3.75 -15.12 -9.66
CA ILE A 94 -4.53 -16.26 -9.18
C ILE A 94 -5.81 -16.42 -9.99
N ILE A 95 -6.55 -15.33 -10.17
CA ILE A 95 -7.83 -15.36 -10.88
C ILE A 95 -7.66 -15.84 -12.32
N PHE A 96 -6.70 -15.27 -13.04
CA PHE A 96 -6.53 -15.61 -14.46
C PHE A 96 -5.85 -16.96 -14.65
N GLN A 97 -5.13 -17.46 -13.65
CA GLN A 97 -4.58 -18.79 -13.69
C GLN A 97 -5.65 -19.86 -13.42
N ASN A 98 -6.56 -19.58 -12.47
CA ASN A 98 -7.58 -20.56 -12.05
C ASN A 98 -8.84 -20.53 -12.91
N SER A 99 -9.10 -19.46 -13.63
CA SER A 99 -10.30 -19.29 -14.46
C SER A 99 -9.93 -18.78 -15.84
N PRO A 100 -9.24 -19.57 -16.66
CA PRO A 100 -8.83 -19.12 -17.98
C PRO A 100 -10.02 -18.95 -18.91
N HIS A 101 -9.91 -17.99 -19.81
CA HIS A 101 -10.92 -17.76 -20.84
C HIS A 101 -10.69 -18.71 -22.01
N LEU A 102 -11.56 -19.69 -22.17
CA LEU A 102 -11.36 -20.78 -23.12
C LEU A 102 -11.39 -20.35 -24.60
N HIS A 103 -12.02 -19.23 -24.89
CA HIS A 103 -12.17 -18.74 -26.27
C HIS A 103 -11.22 -17.63 -26.64
N ARG A 104 -10.28 -17.30 -25.75
CA ARG A 104 -9.34 -16.22 -26.01
C ARG A 104 -8.25 -16.69 -26.96
N ARG A 105 -8.09 -15.97 -28.06
CA ARG A 105 -7.08 -16.31 -29.06
C ARG A 105 -5.66 -16.00 -28.60
N LYS A 106 -5.49 -14.91 -27.86
CA LYS A 106 -4.19 -14.50 -27.38
C LYS A 106 -4.13 -14.58 -25.87
N ARG A 107 -2.97 -15.03 -25.41
CA ARG A 107 -2.70 -15.01 -23.99
C ARG A 107 -2.57 -13.56 -23.51
N LEU A 108 -3.14 -13.26 -22.35
CA LEU A 108 -3.03 -11.93 -21.78
C LEU A 108 -1.57 -11.69 -21.31
N SER A 109 -1.02 -10.55 -21.69
CA SER A 109 0.33 -10.19 -21.26
C SER A 109 0.32 -9.70 -19.83
N SER A 110 1.49 -9.77 -19.20
CA SER A 110 1.68 -9.21 -17.86
C SER A 110 1.35 -7.72 -17.82
N LYS A 111 1.64 -7.00 -18.90
CA LYS A 111 1.33 -5.58 -18.97
C LYS A 111 -0.18 -5.33 -18.91
N VAL A 112 -0.97 -6.11 -19.65
CA VAL A 112 -2.43 -5.97 -19.67
C VAL A 112 -3.00 -6.31 -18.30
N LEU A 113 -2.51 -7.36 -17.66
CA LEU A 113 -2.97 -7.78 -16.34
C LEU A 113 -2.46 -6.88 -15.20
N GLY A 114 -1.45 -6.06 -15.47
CA GLY A 114 -0.82 -5.26 -14.43
C GLY A 114 -0.04 -6.09 -13.42
N THR A 115 0.58 -7.19 -13.89
CA THR A 115 1.30 -8.11 -13.02
C THR A 115 2.82 -8.06 -13.21
N ASN A 116 3.30 -7.07 -13.92
CA ASN A 116 4.73 -6.84 -14.07
C ASN A 116 5.40 -6.46 -12.76
#